data_c0ff8b1f3aa1f2a9ab59369c9ca638f8
#
_entry.id   c0ff8b1f3aa1f2a9ab59369c9ca638f8
#
_cell.length_a   1.000
_cell.length_b   1.000
_cell.length_c   1.000
_cell.angle_alpha   90.00
_cell.angle_beta   90.00
_cell.angle_gamma   90.00
#
_symmetry.space_group_name_H-M   'P 1'
#
loop_
_entity.id
_entity.type
_entity.pdbx_description
1 polymer ?
#
loop_
_entity_poly.entity_id
_entity_poly.type
_entity_poly.pdbx_seq_one_letter_code
_entity_poly.pdbx_strand_id
1 'polypeptide(L)'
;ETKEWVTTTAYSKGLPSAAYEQNNDKRISMAAEKQWIPRMDIPAYSRPTEQEKKKSFAYPIKDILLQSPEANKLIIELALQLQQAEQLGKDNTPDLLLLQLNSLTPTAKTDYIQSAEHEDMYLHLNQDLGFLMEQLNRQIGRENYQVLVVGRPILGTNHQTLADIHMPVRQFNVDRAAALTGTYLMAIYGHERWV
;
A
#
# COMPACT_ATOMS: atom_id res chain seq x y z
N GLU A 1 6.45 20.51 -13.43
CA GLU A 1 5.41 19.45 -13.54
C GLU A 1 4.28 19.79 -12.58
N THR A 2 3.06 19.85 -13.10
CA THR A 2 1.85 20.07 -12.29
C THR A 2 1.64 18.83 -11.41
N LYS A 3 1.61 19.03 -10.09
CA LYS A 3 1.32 17.98 -9.11
C LYS A 3 -0.18 17.96 -8.86
N GLU A 4 -0.93 17.27 -9.71
CA GLU A 4 -2.39 17.22 -9.70
C GLU A 4 -2.88 15.79 -9.96
N TRP A 5 -4.07 15.49 -9.46
CA TRP A 5 -4.79 14.31 -9.89
C TRP A 5 -5.23 14.49 -11.34
N VAL A 6 -5.09 13.47 -12.13
CA VAL A 6 -5.46 13.46 -13.55
C VAL A 6 -6.25 12.20 -13.88
N THR A 7 -7.05 12.26 -14.94
CA THR A 7 -7.72 11.09 -15.51
C THR A 7 -7.41 10.97 -17.00
N THR A 8 -7.79 9.87 -17.59
CA THR A 8 -7.69 9.66 -19.03
C THR A 8 -9.08 9.62 -19.65
N THR A 9 -9.20 10.09 -20.87
CA THR A 9 -10.46 10.06 -21.64
C THR A 9 -10.97 8.65 -21.93
N ALA A 10 -10.11 7.63 -21.71
CA ALA A 10 -10.51 6.23 -21.81
C ALA A 10 -11.45 5.79 -20.67
N TYR A 11 -11.38 6.46 -19.51
CA TYR A 11 -12.21 6.12 -18.35
C TYR A 11 -13.29 7.14 -18.07
N SER A 12 -13.00 8.42 -18.23
CA SER A 12 -13.95 9.48 -17.92
C SER A 12 -13.71 10.72 -18.77
N LYS A 13 -14.77 11.49 -19.04
CA LYS A 13 -14.69 12.78 -19.74
C LYS A 13 -14.10 13.89 -18.86
N GLY A 14 -14.00 13.69 -17.56
CA GLY A 14 -13.44 14.64 -16.59
C GLY A 14 -13.09 13.97 -15.27
N LEU A 15 -12.43 14.73 -14.41
CA LEU A 15 -12.13 14.28 -13.06
C LEU A 15 -13.42 14.17 -12.24
N PRO A 16 -13.53 13.15 -11.35
CA PRO A 16 -14.54 13.14 -10.30
C PRO A 16 -14.45 14.39 -9.43
N SER A 17 -15.59 14.85 -8.88
CA SER A 17 -15.66 16.08 -8.07
C SER A 17 -14.65 16.10 -6.94
N ALA A 18 -14.50 14.99 -6.22
CA ALA A 18 -13.55 14.86 -5.11
C ALA A 18 -12.09 15.10 -5.54
N ALA A 19 -11.69 14.56 -6.71
CA ALA A 19 -10.33 14.77 -7.22
C ALA A 19 -10.13 16.20 -7.71
N TYR A 20 -11.17 16.80 -8.30
CA TYR A 20 -11.15 18.20 -8.71
C TYR A 20 -11.03 19.14 -7.49
N GLU A 21 -11.76 18.89 -6.42
CA GLU A 21 -11.66 19.64 -5.16
C GLU A 21 -10.27 19.54 -4.54
N GLN A 22 -9.67 18.34 -4.48
CA GLN A 22 -8.31 18.18 -3.98
C GLN A 22 -7.27 18.94 -4.80
N ASN A 23 -7.45 19.02 -6.12
CA ASN A 23 -6.59 19.82 -6.98
C ASN A 23 -6.74 21.32 -6.70
N ASN A 24 -7.98 21.81 -6.57
CA ASN A 24 -8.25 23.20 -6.23
C ASN A 24 -7.67 23.59 -4.86
N ASP A 25 -7.77 22.69 -3.88
CA ASP A 25 -7.20 22.85 -2.55
C ASP A 25 -5.67 22.67 -2.51
N LYS A 26 -5.05 22.36 -3.65
CA LYS A 26 -3.60 22.13 -3.78
C LYS A 26 -3.05 21.09 -2.80
N ARG A 27 -3.84 20.04 -2.49
CA ARG A 27 -3.51 19.01 -1.49
C ARG A 27 -2.15 18.36 -1.76
N ILE A 28 -1.85 18.01 -3.01
CA ILE A 28 -0.58 17.41 -3.39
C ILE A 28 0.58 18.40 -3.20
N SER A 29 0.38 19.67 -3.56
CA SER A 29 1.42 20.70 -3.37
C SER A 29 1.71 20.93 -1.89
N MET A 30 0.67 21.02 -1.06
CA MET A 30 0.82 21.16 0.40
C MET A 30 1.52 19.94 1.02
N ALA A 31 1.22 18.73 0.54
CA ALA A 31 1.91 17.52 0.96
C ALA A 31 3.41 17.56 0.59
N ALA A 32 3.72 18.09 -0.59
CA ALA A 32 5.10 18.20 -1.07
C ALA A 32 5.97 19.17 -0.24
N GLU A 33 5.37 20.10 0.49
CA GLU A 33 6.11 21.03 1.38
C GLU A 33 6.57 20.38 2.69
N LYS A 34 6.07 19.19 3.00
CA LYS A 34 6.43 18.44 4.20
C LYS A 34 7.78 17.74 4.07
N GLN A 35 8.22 17.19 5.20
CA GLN A 35 9.36 16.27 5.26
C GLN A 35 8.90 14.92 5.79
N TRP A 36 9.47 13.85 5.24
CA TRP A 36 9.36 12.53 5.82
C TRP A 36 10.50 12.34 6.81
N ILE A 37 10.15 12.29 8.08
CA ILE A 37 11.03 12.01 9.20
C ILE A 37 10.58 10.69 9.85
N PRO A 38 11.48 9.90 10.46
CA PRO A 38 11.13 8.65 11.11
C PRO A 38 10.12 8.87 12.25
N ARG A 39 9.19 7.96 12.40
CA ARG A 39 8.17 7.99 13.48
C ARG A 39 8.74 7.63 14.84
N MET A 40 9.80 6.84 14.84
CA MET A 40 10.49 6.39 16.04
C MET A 40 11.97 6.78 15.94
N ASP A 41 12.66 6.77 17.07
CA ASP A 41 14.12 6.90 17.05
C ASP A 41 14.72 5.73 16.24
N ILE A 42 15.70 6.03 15.39
CA ILE A 42 16.30 5.03 14.49
C ILE A 42 16.73 3.75 15.20
N PRO A 43 17.33 3.78 16.42
CA PRO A 43 17.67 2.55 17.14
C PRO A 43 16.49 1.67 17.53
N ALA A 44 15.24 2.19 17.47
CA ALA A 44 14.05 1.43 17.79
C ALA A 44 13.56 0.55 16.62
N TYR A 45 14.05 0.79 15.40
CA TYR A 45 13.74 -0.05 14.25
C TYR A 45 14.49 -1.39 14.35
N SER A 46 13.87 -2.46 13.84
CA SER A 46 14.34 -3.83 14.04
C SER A 46 15.76 -4.10 13.54
N ARG A 47 16.21 -3.38 12.50
CA ARG A 47 17.50 -3.60 11.86
C ARG A 47 18.07 -2.36 11.18
N PRO A 48 18.32 -1.27 11.91
CA PRO A 48 19.04 -0.16 11.33
C PRO A 48 20.46 -0.63 10.96
N THR A 49 20.94 -0.23 9.80
CA THR A 49 22.36 -0.40 9.44
C THR A 49 23.23 0.39 10.40
N GLU A 50 24.52 0.05 10.51
CA GLU A 50 25.46 0.81 11.35
C GLU A 50 25.57 2.30 10.93
N GLN A 51 25.26 2.61 9.68
CA GLN A 51 25.18 3.97 9.17
C GLN A 51 23.89 4.66 9.59
N GLU A 52 22.77 3.95 9.60
CA GLU A 52 21.47 4.46 10.01
C GLU A 52 21.36 4.67 11.52
N LYS A 53 22.02 3.84 12.33
CA LYS A 53 22.10 4.03 13.79
C LYS A 53 22.65 5.39 14.19
N LYS A 54 23.38 6.05 13.29
CA LYS A 54 24.05 7.32 13.56
C LYS A 54 23.35 8.54 12.98
N LYS A 55 22.36 8.35 12.09
CA LYS A 55 21.70 9.44 11.37
C LYS A 55 20.19 9.20 11.30
N SER A 56 19.45 10.14 11.88
CA SER A 56 18.04 10.29 11.52
C SER A 56 17.96 10.63 10.03
N PHE A 57 16.95 10.11 9.33
CA PHE A 57 16.66 10.54 7.97
C PHE A 57 15.63 11.67 7.96
N ALA A 58 15.74 12.56 6.97
CA ALA A 58 14.75 13.58 6.69
C ALA A 58 14.73 13.82 5.18
N TYR A 59 13.68 13.38 4.54
CA TYR A 59 13.53 13.52 3.09
C TYR A 59 12.52 14.62 2.77
N PRO A 60 12.89 15.63 1.97
CA PRO A 60 11.92 16.57 1.43
C PRO A 60 10.91 15.82 0.55
N ILE A 61 9.64 15.84 0.91
CA ILE A 61 8.59 15.08 0.19
C ILE A 61 8.49 15.49 -1.28
N LYS A 62 8.75 16.76 -1.60
CA LYS A 62 8.74 17.26 -2.98
C LYS A 62 9.61 16.47 -3.95
N ASP A 63 10.72 15.88 -3.46
CA ASP A 63 11.70 15.16 -4.26
C ASP A 63 11.35 13.67 -4.39
N ILE A 64 10.56 13.14 -3.44
CA ILE A 64 10.29 11.70 -3.30
C ILE A 64 8.80 11.37 -3.12
N LEU A 65 7.89 12.26 -3.48
CA LEU A 65 6.46 12.16 -3.14
C LEU A 65 5.91 10.74 -3.36
N LEU A 66 6.11 10.17 -4.54
CA LEU A 66 5.60 8.83 -4.88
C LEU A 66 6.27 7.69 -4.11
N GLN A 67 7.38 7.96 -3.44
CA GLN A 67 8.14 7.01 -2.61
C GLN A 67 8.08 7.38 -1.13
N SER A 68 7.08 8.14 -0.75
CA SER A 68 6.88 8.60 0.62
C SER A 68 5.55 8.10 1.20
N PRO A 69 5.42 7.99 2.51
CA PRO A 69 4.16 7.66 3.16
C PRO A 69 3.03 8.66 2.82
N GLU A 70 3.37 9.91 2.57
CA GLU A 70 2.39 10.96 2.27
C GLU A 70 1.61 10.70 0.98
N ALA A 71 2.22 10.02 -0.02
CA ALA A 71 1.50 9.61 -1.22
C ALA A 71 0.36 8.62 -0.90
N ASN A 72 0.63 7.62 -0.07
CA ASN A 72 -0.38 6.65 0.34
C ASN A 72 -1.53 7.32 1.11
N LYS A 73 -1.19 8.25 1.99
CA LYS A 73 -2.17 9.04 2.73
C LYS A 73 -3.08 9.85 1.80
N LEU A 74 -2.52 10.54 0.81
CA LEU A 74 -3.28 11.29 -0.19
C LEU A 74 -4.22 10.38 -1.00
N ILE A 75 -3.76 9.20 -1.39
CA ILE A 75 -4.57 8.20 -2.11
C ILE A 75 -5.75 7.74 -1.25
N ILE A 76 -5.52 7.45 0.02
CA ILE A 76 -6.56 7.00 0.96
C ILE A 76 -7.56 8.13 1.24
N GLU A 77 -7.11 9.36 1.43
CA GLU A 77 -7.98 10.51 1.59
C GLU A 77 -8.87 10.72 0.36
N LEU A 78 -8.30 10.64 -0.84
CA LEU A 78 -9.07 10.72 -2.09
C LEU A 78 -10.06 9.57 -2.22
N ALA A 79 -9.65 8.35 -1.89
CA ALA A 79 -10.52 7.16 -1.94
C ALA A 79 -11.76 7.31 -1.05
N LEU A 80 -11.59 7.83 0.17
CA LEU A 80 -12.69 8.10 1.09
C LEU A 80 -13.63 9.21 0.57
N GLN A 81 -13.09 10.26 -0.01
CA GLN A 81 -13.89 11.32 -0.62
C GLN A 81 -14.66 10.81 -1.85
N LEU A 82 -14.02 9.98 -2.70
CA LEU A 82 -14.69 9.34 -3.83
C LEU A 82 -15.80 8.40 -3.35
N GLN A 83 -15.53 7.58 -2.32
CA GLN A 83 -16.53 6.69 -1.75
C GLN A 83 -17.78 7.47 -1.30
N GLN A 84 -17.60 8.65 -0.67
CA GLN A 84 -18.71 9.51 -0.25
C GLN A 84 -19.43 10.18 -1.43
N ALA A 85 -18.67 10.76 -2.35
CA ALA A 85 -19.21 11.50 -3.47
C ALA A 85 -20.01 10.61 -4.43
N GLU A 86 -19.48 9.41 -4.71
CA GLU A 86 -20.10 8.43 -5.62
C GLU A 86 -21.05 7.47 -4.88
N GLN A 87 -21.23 7.64 -3.56
CA GLN A 87 -22.13 6.82 -2.71
C GLN A 87 -21.81 5.32 -2.77
N LEU A 88 -20.51 4.93 -2.94
CA LEU A 88 -20.10 3.54 -3.04
C LEU A 88 -20.50 2.75 -1.78
N GLY A 89 -21.08 1.57 -1.99
CA GLY A 89 -21.58 0.69 -0.94
C GLY A 89 -22.88 1.17 -0.26
N LYS A 90 -23.64 2.10 -0.89
CA LYS A 90 -24.88 2.63 -0.34
C LYS A 90 -26.15 2.03 -0.94
N ASP A 91 -26.05 1.30 -2.03
CA ASP A 91 -27.17 0.64 -2.69
C ASP A 91 -26.99 -0.89 -2.70
N ASN A 92 -27.81 -1.59 -3.47
CA ASN A 92 -27.77 -3.06 -3.59
C ASN A 92 -26.87 -3.55 -4.75
N THR A 93 -26.16 -2.63 -5.41
CA THR A 93 -25.25 -2.99 -6.49
C THR A 93 -23.82 -3.05 -5.93
N PRO A 94 -23.09 -4.15 -6.15
CA PRO A 94 -21.70 -4.23 -5.69
C PRO A 94 -20.81 -3.23 -6.41
N ASP A 95 -20.08 -2.46 -5.64
CA ASP A 95 -19.07 -1.53 -6.11
C ASP A 95 -17.65 -2.11 -5.96
N LEU A 96 -16.72 -1.66 -6.79
CA LEU A 96 -15.31 -2.01 -6.70
C LEU A 96 -14.46 -0.74 -6.56
N LEU A 97 -13.75 -0.62 -5.45
CA LEU A 97 -12.75 0.41 -5.24
C LEU A 97 -11.35 -0.21 -5.25
N LEU A 98 -10.53 0.13 -6.25
CA LEU A 98 -9.17 -0.37 -6.38
C LEU A 98 -8.18 0.72 -6.00
N LEU A 99 -7.36 0.46 -4.98
CA LEU A 99 -6.31 1.37 -4.53
C LEU A 99 -4.93 0.76 -4.80
N GLN A 100 -4.06 1.52 -5.43
CA GLN A 100 -2.66 1.16 -5.56
C GLN A 100 -1.84 1.99 -4.59
N LEU A 101 -1.33 1.34 -3.54
CA LEU A 101 -0.47 1.94 -2.54
C LEU A 101 0.99 1.56 -2.82
N ASN A 102 1.91 2.43 -2.46
CA ASN A 102 3.33 2.21 -2.69
C ASN A 102 4.05 1.90 -1.37
N SER A 103 4.89 0.88 -1.38
CA SER A 103 5.79 0.53 -0.27
C SER A 103 7.27 0.71 -0.61
N LEU A 104 7.58 1.23 -1.80
CA LEU A 104 8.96 1.50 -2.20
C LEU A 104 9.49 2.75 -1.50
N THR A 105 10.75 2.69 -1.07
CA THR A 105 11.45 3.80 -0.44
C THR A 105 12.54 4.35 -1.35
N PRO A 106 13.01 5.61 -1.15
CA PRO A 106 14.09 6.19 -1.96
C PRO A 106 15.39 5.40 -1.91
N THR A 107 15.61 4.68 -0.81
CA THR A 107 16.80 3.85 -0.56
C THR A 107 16.70 2.44 -1.11
N ALA A 108 15.64 2.12 -1.85
CA ALA A 108 15.38 0.80 -2.44
C ALA A 108 16.48 0.38 -3.44
N LYS A 109 17.68 0.18 -2.93
CA LYS A 109 18.78 -0.57 -3.55
C LYS A 109 18.80 -1.94 -2.90
N THR A 110 19.55 -2.85 -3.37
CA THR A 110 19.60 -4.31 -3.13
C THR A 110 19.19 -4.89 -1.76
N ASP A 111 19.16 -4.10 -0.68
CA ASP A 111 18.85 -4.57 0.68
C ASP A 111 17.79 -3.72 1.40
N TYR A 112 16.92 -3.07 0.65
CA TYR A 112 15.95 -2.10 1.17
C TYR A 112 14.94 -2.67 2.21
N ILE A 113 14.69 -3.98 2.22
CA ILE A 113 13.81 -4.63 3.21
C ILE A 113 14.34 -4.48 4.65
N GLN A 114 15.61 -4.14 4.80
CA GLN A 114 16.27 -4.01 6.10
C GLN A 114 16.48 -2.55 6.50
N SER A 115 16.06 -1.60 5.66
CA SER A 115 16.24 -0.19 5.99
C SER A 115 15.18 0.33 6.97
N ALA A 116 15.57 1.30 7.80
CA ALA A 116 14.67 1.97 8.72
C ALA A 116 13.53 2.69 7.97
N GLU A 117 13.81 3.24 6.80
CA GLU A 117 12.81 3.88 5.94
C GLU A 117 11.74 2.89 5.47
N HIS A 118 12.15 1.66 5.15
CA HIS A 118 11.21 0.63 4.73
C HIS A 118 10.29 0.21 5.88
N GLU A 119 10.85 -0.01 7.06
CA GLU A 119 10.08 -0.32 8.26
C GLU A 119 9.12 0.83 8.62
N ASP A 120 9.61 2.07 8.59
CA ASP A 120 8.81 3.27 8.85
C ASP A 120 7.67 3.43 7.83
N MET A 121 7.93 3.14 6.54
CA MET A 121 6.91 3.13 5.50
C MET A 121 5.77 2.16 5.85
N TYR A 122 6.08 0.95 6.32
CA TYR A 122 5.07 -0.02 6.73
C TYR A 122 4.30 0.39 7.99
N LEU A 123 4.96 1.08 8.94
CA LEU A 123 4.26 1.63 10.10
C LEU A 123 3.24 2.69 9.70
N HIS A 124 3.61 3.57 8.76
CA HIS A 124 2.68 4.54 8.18
C HIS A 124 1.53 3.85 7.45
N LEU A 125 1.85 2.90 6.56
CA LEU A 125 0.85 2.17 5.78
C LEU A 125 -0.14 1.43 6.68
N ASN A 126 0.32 0.79 7.74
CA ASN A 126 -0.54 0.12 8.72
C ASN A 126 -1.52 1.09 9.39
N GLN A 127 -1.05 2.29 9.74
CA GLN A 127 -1.92 3.32 10.33
C GLN A 127 -2.94 3.84 9.32
N ASP A 128 -2.50 4.11 8.09
CA ASP A 128 -3.34 4.64 7.04
C ASP A 128 -4.43 3.63 6.62
N LEU A 129 -4.09 2.35 6.53
CA LEU A 129 -5.08 1.27 6.31
C LEU A 129 -6.05 1.13 7.49
N GLY A 130 -5.55 1.24 8.73
CA GLY A 130 -6.40 1.26 9.91
C GLY A 130 -7.40 2.41 9.87
N PHE A 131 -6.95 3.61 9.50
CA PHE A 131 -7.80 4.78 9.31
C PHE A 131 -8.84 4.56 8.20
N LEU A 132 -8.43 4.04 7.04
CA LEU A 132 -9.34 3.71 5.94
C LEU A 132 -10.45 2.77 6.41
N MET A 133 -10.10 1.67 7.07
CA MET A 133 -11.08 0.70 7.56
C MET A 133 -12.02 1.30 8.61
N GLU A 134 -11.51 2.13 9.51
CA GLU A 134 -12.34 2.82 10.48
C GLU A 134 -13.36 3.76 9.84
N GLN A 135 -12.94 4.53 8.81
CA GLN A 135 -13.84 5.40 8.07
C GLN A 135 -14.89 4.62 7.29
N LEU A 136 -14.51 3.52 6.62
CA LEU A 136 -15.45 2.65 5.93
C LEU A 136 -16.47 2.03 6.91
N ASN A 137 -16.02 1.57 8.07
CA ASN A 137 -16.92 1.08 9.12
C ASN A 137 -17.97 2.11 9.54
N ARG A 138 -17.57 3.37 9.67
CA ARG A 138 -18.46 4.47 10.06
C ARG A 138 -19.45 4.86 8.94
N GLN A 139 -19.00 4.81 7.68
CA GLN A 139 -19.74 5.34 6.54
C GLN A 139 -20.71 4.33 5.93
N ILE A 140 -20.31 3.08 5.81
CA ILE A 140 -21.08 2.03 5.14
C ILE A 140 -21.37 0.80 6.02
N GLY A 141 -20.72 0.68 7.17
CA GLY A 141 -20.88 -0.44 8.09
C GLY A 141 -19.98 -1.64 7.76
N ARG A 142 -19.46 -2.30 8.79
CA ARG A 142 -18.48 -3.37 8.68
C ARG A 142 -18.92 -4.56 7.83
N GLU A 143 -20.20 -4.87 7.84
CA GLU A 143 -20.76 -6.05 7.15
C GLU A 143 -21.02 -5.79 5.65
N ASN A 144 -20.85 -4.53 5.20
CA ASN A 144 -21.20 -4.11 3.85
C ASN A 144 -19.98 -3.96 2.92
N TYR A 145 -18.79 -4.35 3.36
CA TYR A 145 -17.62 -4.33 2.48
C TYR A 145 -16.64 -5.46 2.79
N GLN A 146 -15.82 -5.79 1.82
CA GLN A 146 -14.69 -6.70 1.95
C GLN A 146 -13.42 -6.01 1.50
N VAL A 147 -12.32 -6.31 2.16
CA VAL A 147 -10.99 -5.80 1.78
C VAL A 147 -10.12 -6.97 1.34
N LEU A 148 -9.59 -6.86 0.12
CA LEU A 148 -8.59 -7.77 -0.40
C LEU A 148 -7.26 -7.01 -0.53
N VAL A 149 -6.25 -7.42 0.20
CA VAL A 149 -4.90 -6.87 0.09
C VAL A 149 -4.03 -7.81 -0.74
N VAL A 150 -3.52 -7.30 -1.86
CA VAL A 150 -2.65 -8.05 -2.75
C VAL A 150 -1.28 -7.38 -2.77
N GLY A 151 -0.26 -8.13 -2.36
CA GLY A 151 1.13 -7.68 -2.44
C GLY A 151 1.78 -8.14 -3.73
N ARG A 152 2.61 -7.28 -4.33
CA ARG A 152 3.50 -7.71 -5.40
C ARG A 152 4.72 -8.37 -4.77
N PRO A 153 5.08 -9.61 -5.15
CA PRO A 153 6.28 -10.23 -4.62
C PRO A 153 7.51 -9.40 -5.00
N ILE A 154 8.26 -9.01 -4.01
CA ILE A 154 9.56 -8.38 -4.22
C ILE A 154 10.57 -9.49 -4.42
N LEU A 155 11.39 -9.37 -5.44
CA LEU A 155 12.44 -10.32 -5.75
C LEU A 155 13.34 -10.52 -4.53
N GLY A 156 13.27 -11.73 -4.03
CA GLY A 156 14.12 -12.43 -3.12
C GLY A 156 14.97 -11.66 -2.12
N THR A 157 14.55 -11.66 -0.87
CA THR A 157 15.52 -11.65 0.22
C THR A 157 16.43 -12.85 0.02
N ASN A 158 17.74 -12.64 0.00
CA ASN A 158 18.71 -13.72 -0.10
C ASN A 158 18.42 -14.75 0.99
N HIS A 159 18.30 -16.04 0.64
CA HIS A 159 18.07 -17.12 1.57
C HIS A 159 19.09 -17.11 2.73
N GLN A 160 20.31 -16.67 2.45
CA GLN A 160 21.35 -16.54 3.46
C GLN A 160 20.99 -15.48 4.50
N THR A 161 20.51 -14.32 4.09
CA THR A 161 20.09 -13.25 5.01
C THR A 161 18.97 -13.71 5.95
N LEU A 162 18.03 -14.51 5.47
CA LEU A 162 16.97 -15.08 6.30
C LEU A 162 17.50 -16.16 7.24
N ALA A 163 18.43 -16.99 6.79
CA ALA A 163 19.07 -18.00 7.62
C ALA A 163 19.90 -17.36 8.74
N ASP A 164 20.61 -16.28 8.46
CA ASP A 164 21.44 -15.55 9.45
C ASP A 164 20.60 -15.00 10.62
N ILE A 165 19.32 -14.76 10.38
CA ILE A 165 18.35 -14.33 11.40
C ILE A 165 17.53 -15.47 11.99
N HIS A 166 17.96 -16.70 11.76
CA HIS A 166 17.29 -17.90 12.26
C HIS A 166 15.83 -18.07 11.79
N MET A 167 15.46 -17.46 10.68
CA MET A 167 14.16 -17.72 10.07
C MET A 167 14.18 -19.04 9.31
N PRO A 168 13.19 -19.91 9.51
CA PRO A 168 13.10 -21.16 8.77
C PRO A 168 12.84 -20.86 7.28
N VAL A 169 13.88 -21.03 6.46
CA VAL A 169 13.80 -20.86 5.02
C VAL A 169 13.45 -22.21 4.39
N ARG A 170 12.34 -22.24 3.65
CA ARG A 170 11.95 -23.38 2.82
C ARG A 170 11.56 -22.93 1.44
N GLN A 171 11.93 -23.70 0.44
CA GLN A 171 11.43 -23.48 -0.91
C GLN A 171 9.94 -23.86 -0.99
N PHE A 172 9.13 -22.92 -1.40
CA PHE A 172 7.72 -23.14 -1.71
C PHE A 172 7.57 -23.37 -3.22
N ASN A 173 7.10 -24.57 -3.57
CA ASN A 173 6.82 -24.90 -4.97
C ASN A 173 5.36 -24.53 -5.29
N VAL A 174 5.18 -23.46 -6.06
CA VAL A 174 3.86 -22.92 -6.42
C VAL A 174 3.07 -23.93 -7.26
N ASP A 175 3.72 -24.59 -8.21
CA ASP A 175 3.05 -25.55 -9.12
C ASP A 175 2.51 -26.75 -8.33
N ARG A 176 3.30 -27.23 -7.36
CA ARG A 176 2.86 -28.31 -6.48
C ARG A 176 1.68 -27.89 -5.59
N ALA A 177 1.71 -26.68 -5.07
CA ALA A 177 0.60 -26.16 -4.28
C ALA A 177 -0.66 -25.99 -5.13
N ALA A 178 -0.54 -25.45 -6.33
CA ALA A 178 -1.65 -25.31 -7.28
C ALA A 178 -2.24 -26.69 -7.65
N ALA A 179 -1.39 -27.68 -7.97
CA ALA A 179 -1.83 -29.02 -8.28
C ALA A 179 -2.59 -29.70 -7.12
N LEU A 180 -2.08 -29.56 -5.88
CA LEU A 180 -2.75 -30.08 -4.70
C LEU A 180 -4.08 -29.38 -4.43
N THR A 181 -4.13 -28.06 -4.59
CA THR A 181 -5.37 -27.27 -4.45
C THR A 181 -6.38 -27.67 -5.51
N GLY A 182 -5.97 -27.77 -6.76
CA GLY A 182 -6.84 -28.22 -7.86
C GLY A 182 -7.39 -29.63 -7.61
N THR A 183 -6.55 -30.57 -7.16
CA THR A 183 -6.98 -31.93 -6.82
C THR A 183 -8.01 -31.94 -5.68
N TYR A 184 -7.76 -31.14 -4.64
CA TYR A 184 -8.68 -31.01 -3.51
C TYR A 184 -10.03 -30.43 -3.93
N LEU A 185 -10.03 -29.37 -4.73
CA LEU A 185 -11.24 -28.74 -5.22
C LEU A 185 -12.03 -29.67 -6.16
N MET A 186 -11.34 -30.41 -7.04
CA MET A 186 -11.98 -31.44 -7.87
C MET A 186 -12.65 -32.54 -7.05
N ALA A 187 -12.04 -32.96 -5.94
CA ALA A 187 -12.60 -33.98 -5.06
C ALA A 187 -13.88 -33.51 -4.34
N ILE A 188 -13.98 -32.21 -4.02
CA ILE A 188 -15.15 -31.66 -3.30
C ILE A 188 -16.24 -31.18 -4.25
N TYR A 189 -15.86 -30.48 -5.34
CA TYR A 189 -16.79 -29.73 -6.19
C TYR A 189 -16.95 -30.33 -7.59
N GLY A 190 -16.26 -31.43 -7.91
CA GLY A 190 -16.35 -32.12 -9.20
C GLY A 190 -15.24 -31.69 -10.19
N HIS A 191 -15.31 -32.35 -11.38
CA HIS A 191 -14.27 -32.18 -12.41
C HIS A 191 -14.43 -30.87 -13.18
N GLU A 192 -13.76 -29.82 -12.68
CA GLU A 192 -13.57 -28.56 -13.39
C GLU A 192 -12.12 -28.09 -13.23
N ARG A 193 -11.71 -27.13 -14.05
CA ARG A 193 -10.39 -26.51 -13.93
C ARG A 193 -10.47 -25.38 -12.91
N TRP A 194 -10.05 -25.66 -11.67
CA TRP A 194 -10.16 -24.74 -10.54
C TRP A 194 -8.97 -23.80 -10.36
N VAL A 195 -7.79 -24.17 -10.87
CA VAL A 195 -6.52 -23.40 -10.74
C VAL A 195 -5.71 -23.51 -12.05
#